data_04974af61097c38bce25e0f08a561b94
#
_entry.id   04974af61097c38bce25e0f08a561b94
#
_cell.length_a   1.000
_cell.length_b   1.000
_cell.length_c   1.000
_cell.angle_alpha   90.00
_cell.angle_beta   90.00
_cell.angle_gamma   90.00
#
_symmetry.space_group_name_H-M   'P 1'
#
loop_
_entity.id
_entity.type
_entity.pdbx_description
1 polymer ?
#
loop_
_entity_poly.entity_id
_entity_poly.type
_entity_poly.pdbx_seq_one_letter_code
_entity_poly.pdbx_strand_id
1 'polypeptide(L)'
;MTDHELRIRLAEAMDWTEIEENGYGDLVGMPPDDNCREPLPNPLEDDTDAAALEVWCVSTRPWCAGLTIIVDPARVEVCVDTYEGDPDAESAVIHRDTEPDPRRRRRSALCWAICRALDDPEAGGDP
;
A
#
# COMPACT_ATOMS: atom_id res chain seq x y z
N MET A 1 -1.63 -11.00 8.36
CA MET A 1 -2.36 -9.72 8.21
C MET A 1 -3.47 -9.89 7.19
N THR A 2 -4.68 -9.52 7.55
CA THR A 2 -5.84 -9.59 6.66
C THR A 2 -5.88 -8.37 5.73
N ASP A 3 -6.78 -8.41 4.73
CA ASP A 3 -6.98 -7.27 3.84
C ASP A 3 -7.45 -6.03 4.62
N HIS A 4 -8.31 -6.21 5.63
CA HIS A 4 -8.76 -5.12 6.48
C HIS A 4 -7.60 -4.51 7.27
N GLU A 5 -6.76 -5.34 7.85
CA GLU A 5 -5.59 -4.87 8.60
C GLU A 5 -4.62 -4.13 7.69
N LEU A 6 -4.42 -4.61 6.49
CA LEU A 6 -3.56 -3.96 5.50
C LEU A 6 -4.11 -2.58 5.13
N ARG A 7 -5.41 -2.47 4.87
CA ARG A 7 -6.05 -1.19 4.57
C ARG A 7 -5.90 -0.19 5.73
N ILE A 8 -6.12 -0.67 6.95
CA ILE A 8 -5.97 0.17 8.15
C ILE A 8 -4.52 0.65 8.28
N ARG A 9 -3.57 -0.25 8.11
CA ARG A 9 -2.15 0.09 8.22
C ARG A 9 -1.73 1.15 7.21
N LEU A 10 -2.18 1.00 5.96
CA LEU A 10 -1.88 1.97 4.90
C LEU A 10 -2.56 3.31 5.16
N ALA A 11 -3.83 3.30 5.61
CA ALA A 11 -4.55 4.53 5.91
C ALA A 11 -3.90 5.27 7.09
N GLU A 12 -3.50 4.57 8.13
CA GLU A 12 -2.80 5.18 9.26
C GLU A 12 -1.50 5.85 8.82
N ALA A 13 -0.76 5.21 7.92
CA ALA A 13 0.47 5.79 7.38
C ALA A 13 0.18 7.05 6.57
N MET A 14 -1.00 7.16 5.96
CA MET A 14 -1.45 8.33 5.21
C MET A 14 -2.13 9.38 6.10
N ASP A 15 -1.95 9.27 7.41
CA ASP A 15 -2.45 10.20 8.43
C ASP A 15 -3.98 10.20 8.63
N TRP A 16 -4.64 9.11 8.26
CA TRP A 16 -6.03 8.91 8.63
C TRP A 16 -6.14 8.63 10.13
N THR A 17 -7.18 9.15 10.76
CA THR A 17 -7.45 8.98 12.20
C THR A 17 -8.86 8.46 12.44
N GLU A 18 -9.14 8.08 13.68
CA GLU A 18 -10.45 7.57 14.09
C GLU A 18 -10.98 6.46 13.20
N ILE A 19 -10.10 5.55 12.82
CA ILE A 19 -10.44 4.43 11.93
C ILE A 19 -11.22 3.39 12.71
N GLU A 20 -12.39 3.02 12.17
CA GLU A 20 -13.23 2.00 12.78
C GLU A 20 -14.02 1.25 11.72
N GLU A 21 -14.56 0.09 12.10
CA GLU A 21 -15.47 -0.68 11.27
C GLU A 21 -16.89 -0.31 11.67
N ASN A 22 -17.72 0.10 10.71
CA ASN A 22 -19.09 0.48 11.00
C ASN A 22 -19.99 -0.77 11.17
N GLY A 23 -21.27 -0.55 11.45
CA GLY A 23 -22.21 -1.65 11.66
C GLY A 23 -22.49 -2.52 10.44
N TYR A 24 -21.99 -2.12 9.27
CA TYR A 24 -22.15 -2.87 8.02
C TYR A 24 -20.84 -3.56 7.60
N GLY A 25 -19.82 -3.53 8.43
CA GLY A 25 -18.53 -4.13 8.12
C GLY A 25 -17.62 -3.30 7.25
N ASP A 26 -17.97 -2.05 6.99
CA ASP A 26 -17.14 -1.15 6.19
C ASP A 26 -16.15 -0.39 7.07
N LEU A 27 -14.95 -0.17 6.53
CA LEU A 27 -13.94 0.62 7.22
C LEU A 27 -14.13 2.10 6.92
N VAL A 28 -14.20 2.91 7.98
CA VAL A 28 -14.37 4.35 7.87
C VAL A 28 -13.37 5.05 8.78
N GLY A 29 -13.06 6.29 8.47
CA GLY A 29 -12.15 7.09 9.29
C GLY A 29 -12.18 8.54 8.86
N MET A 30 -11.32 9.35 9.48
CA MET A 30 -11.18 10.76 9.14
C MET A 30 -9.93 10.98 8.32
N PRO A 31 -10.05 11.47 7.08
CA PRO A 31 -8.88 11.81 6.27
C PRO A 31 -8.10 12.99 6.87
N PRO A 32 -6.83 13.15 6.51
CA PRO A 32 -6.00 14.22 7.09
C PRO A 32 -6.46 15.63 6.72
N ASP A 33 -7.14 15.76 5.59
CA ASP A 33 -7.55 17.08 5.07
C ASP A 33 -9.01 17.42 5.31
N ASP A 34 -9.74 16.57 6.04
CA ASP A 34 -11.18 16.75 6.20
C ASP A 34 -11.59 16.42 7.63
N ASN A 35 -12.70 17.02 8.07
CA ASN A 35 -13.27 16.78 9.39
C ASN A 35 -14.48 15.86 9.36
N CYS A 36 -14.80 15.30 8.21
CA CYS A 36 -15.94 14.39 8.04
C CYS A 36 -15.44 12.96 7.88
N ARG A 37 -16.14 12.02 8.47
CA ARG A 37 -15.83 10.61 8.30
C ARG A 37 -16.14 10.17 6.88
N GLU A 38 -15.23 9.42 6.30
CA GLU A 38 -15.33 8.89 4.95
C GLU A 38 -14.90 7.44 4.93
N PRO A 39 -15.33 6.66 3.92
CA PRO A 39 -14.81 5.31 3.74
C PRO A 39 -13.30 5.35 3.53
N LEU A 40 -12.58 4.40 4.12
CA LEU A 40 -11.14 4.29 3.91
C LEU A 40 -10.84 4.01 2.44
N PRO A 41 -9.69 4.49 1.93
CA PRO A 41 -9.22 4.09 0.62
C PRO A 41 -9.13 2.56 0.54
N ASN A 42 -9.47 2.02 -0.60
CA ASN A 42 -9.38 0.58 -0.84
C ASN A 42 -8.48 0.30 -2.04
N PRO A 43 -7.16 0.46 -1.89
CA PRO A 43 -6.23 0.27 -3.00
C PRO A 43 -6.15 -1.19 -3.46
N LEU A 44 -6.70 -2.13 -2.70
CA LEU A 44 -6.78 -3.53 -3.13
C LEU A 44 -7.87 -3.76 -4.18
N GLU A 45 -8.93 -2.96 -4.16
CA GLU A 45 -10.08 -3.14 -5.04
C GLU A 45 -10.28 -2.00 -6.04
N ASP A 46 -9.71 -0.84 -5.80
CA ASP A 46 -9.94 0.36 -6.59
C ASP A 46 -8.64 0.87 -7.21
N ASP A 47 -8.62 0.98 -8.55
CA ASP A 47 -7.43 1.43 -9.27
C ASP A 47 -7.07 2.89 -8.96
N THR A 48 -8.08 3.73 -8.72
CA THR A 48 -7.86 5.14 -8.36
C THR A 48 -7.18 5.24 -7.00
N ASP A 49 -7.65 4.46 -6.02
CA ASP A 49 -7.05 4.44 -4.69
C ASP A 49 -5.64 3.85 -4.73
N ALA A 50 -5.41 2.85 -5.58
CA ALA A 50 -4.08 2.28 -5.77
C ALA A 50 -3.11 3.28 -6.37
N ALA A 51 -3.56 4.04 -7.38
CA ALA A 51 -2.73 5.09 -7.99
C ALA A 51 -2.42 6.20 -6.98
N ALA A 52 -3.39 6.58 -6.16
CA ALA A 52 -3.19 7.59 -5.13
C ALA A 52 -2.17 7.12 -4.07
N LEU A 53 -2.22 5.85 -3.70
CA LEU A 53 -1.25 5.27 -2.76
C LEU A 53 0.16 5.31 -3.34
N GLU A 54 0.31 4.96 -4.61
CA GLU A 54 1.61 5.00 -5.30
C GLU A 54 2.20 6.41 -5.29
N VAL A 55 1.39 7.40 -5.69
CA VAL A 55 1.82 8.81 -5.71
C VAL A 55 2.18 9.28 -4.30
N TRP A 56 1.36 8.95 -3.32
CA TRP A 56 1.62 9.31 -1.93
C TRP A 56 2.96 8.76 -1.45
N CYS A 57 3.23 7.50 -1.72
CA CYS A 57 4.47 6.86 -1.28
C CYS A 57 5.70 7.54 -1.88
N VAL A 58 5.68 7.76 -3.20
CA VAL A 58 6.80 8.37 -3.91
C VAL A 58 6.99 9.84 -3.52
N SER A 59 5.88 10.55 -3.29
CA SER A 59 5.92 12.00 -3.04
C SER A 59 6.24 12.37 -1.60
N THR A 60 5.87 11.53 -0.64
CA THR A 60 5.93 11.90 0.78
C THR A 60 6.98 11.16 1.59
N ARG A 61 7.42 10.00 1.14
CA ARG A 61 8.40 9.22 1.89
C ARG A 61 9.81 9.55 1.43
N PRO A 62 10.64 10.13 2.31
CA PRO A 62 11.99 10.57 1.93
C PRO A 62 12.91 9.43 1.50
N TRP A 63 12.65 8.21 1.96
CA TRP A 63 13.46 7.05 1.62
C TRP A 63 13.05 6.42 0.28
N CYS A 64 11.89 6.77 -0.26
CA CYS A 64 11.36 6.15 -1.48
C CYS A 64 11.80 6.92 -2.73
N ALA A 65 12.63 6.28 -3.55
CA ALA A 65 13.05 6.83 -4.83
C ALA A 65 12.05 6.55 -5.95
N GLY A 66 11.21 5.53 -5.77
CA GLY A 66 10.22 5.15 -6.76
C GLY A 66 9.73 3.74 -6.53
N LEU A 67 8.94 3.25 -7.47
CA LEU A 67 8.42 1.89 -7.46
C LEU A 67 8.74 1.21 -8.78
N THR A 68 9.21 -0.03 -8.71
CA THR A 68 9.44 -0.87 -9.89
C THR A 68 8.39 -1.95 -9.91
N ILE A 69 7.65 -2.05 -11.01
CA ILE A 69 6.60 -3.04 -11.16
C ILE A 69 6.98 -3.98 -12.30
N ILE A 70 7.10 -5.25 -12.00
CA ILE A 70 7.43 -6.30 -12.96
C ILE A 70 6.19 -7.16 -13.14
N VAL A 71 5.66 -7.20 -14.36
CA VAL A 71 4.45 -7.95 -14.68
C VAL A 71 4.79 -9.05 -15.69
N ASP A 72 4.46 -10.28 -15.35
CA ASP A 72 4.53 -11.39 -16.29
C ASP A 72 3.25 -12.24 -16.16
N PRO A 73 3.02 -13.23 -17.06
CA PRO A 73 1.78 -14.01 -17.00
C PRO A 73 1.59 -14.83 -15.73
N ALA A 74 2.66 -15.12 -15.01
CA ALA A 74 2.60 -15.97 -13.83
C ALA A 74 2.54 -15.19 -12.52
N ARG A 75 3.01 -13.93 -12.50
CA ARG A 75 3.13 -13.18 -11.26
C ARG A 75 3.29 -11.69 -11.51
N VAL A 76 3.07 -10.90 -10.46
CA VAL A 76 3.42 -9.48 -10.41
C VAL A 76 4.33 -9.26 -9.22
N GLU A 77 5.43 -8.56 -9.44
CA GLU A 77 6.34 -8.17 -8.38
C GLU A 77 6.40 -6.65 -8.32
N VAL A 78 6.26 -6.09 -7.13
CA VAL A 78 6.41 -4.65 -6.90
C VAL A 78 7.56 -4.46 -5.91
N CYS A 79 8.53 -3.66 -6.31
CA CYS A 79 9.69 -3.32 -5.48
C CYS A 79 9.63 -1.85 -5.12
N VAL A 80 9.82 -1.53 -3.84
CA VAL A 80 9.96 -0.16 -3.39
C VAL A 80 11.45 0.20 -3.49
N ASP A 81 11.79 1.10 -4.40
CA ASP A 81 13.17 1.51 -4.63
C ASP A 81 13.59 2.56 -3.60
N THR A 82 14.78 2.42 -3.05
CA THR A 82 15.34 3.39 -2.12
C THR A 82 16.49 4.15 -2.78
N TYR A 83 16.77 5.35 -2.28
CA TYR A 83 17.85 6.18 -2.81
C TYR A 83 19.23 5.56 -2.58
N GLU A 84 19.35 4.69 -1.60
CA GLU A 84 20.63 4.03 -1.31
C GLU A 84 20.91 2.84 -2.21
N GLY A 85 19.92 2.47 -3.04
CA GLY A 85 20.10 1.34 -3.95
C GLY A 85 20.27 0.02 -3.24
N ASP A 86 19.64 -0.16 -2.08
CA ASP A 86 19.72 -1.37 -1.29
C ASP A 86 19.19 -2.56 -2.08
N PRO A 87 20.02 -3.60 -2.32
CA PRO A 87 19.55 -4.79 -3.02
C PRO A 87 18.47 -5.56 -2.25
N ASP A 88 18.35 -5.31 -0.96
CA ASP A 88 17.33 -5.92 -0.11
C ASP A 88 16.09 -5.03 0.02
N ALA A 89 15.88 -4.10 -0.93
CA ALA A 89 14.70 -3.24 -0.94
C ALA A 89 13.41 -4.06 -0.82
N GLU A 90 12.46 -3.55 -0.07
CA GLU A 90 11.23 -4.26 0.20
C GLU A 90 10.43 -4.50 -1.07
N SER A 91 9.95 -5.71 -1.21
CA SER A 91 9.16 -6.10 -2.37
C SER A 91 8.04 -7.04 -1.96
N ALA A 92 7.05 -7.18 -2.84
CA ALA A 92 6.01 -8.18 -2.71
C ALA A 92 5.79 -8.83 -4.06
N VAL A 93 5.61 -10.14 -4.04
CA VAL A 93 5.33 -10.93 -5.23
C VAL A 93 3.99 -11.63 -5.02
N ILE A 94 3.07 -11.44 -5.95
CA ILE A 94 1.77 -12.11 -5.92
C ILE A 94 1.66 -12.99 -7.14
N HIS A 95 1.48 -14.28 -6.92
CA HIS A 95 1.40 -15.27 -7.98
C HIS A 95 -0.02 -15.41 -8.53
N ARG A 96 -0.11 -15.83 -9.79
CA ARG A 96 -1.37 -16.07 -10.47
C ARG A 96 -2.25 -17.08 -9.71
N ASP A 97 -1.66 -18.07 -9.09
CA ASP A 97 -2.39 -19.10 -8.36
C ASP A 97 -3.05 -18.53 -7.09
N THR A 98 -2.44 -17.53 -6.49
CA THR A 98 -2.96 -16.85 -5.30
C THR A 98 -4.05 -15.84 -5.66
N GLU A 99 -3.84 -15.08 -6.74
CA GLU A 99 -4.80 -14.09 -7.21
C GLU A 99 -4.88 -14.15 -8.74
N PRO A 100 -5.90 -14.82 -9.30
CA PRO A 100 -6.02 -14.98 -10.74
C PRO A 100 -6.32 -13.71 -11.53
N ASP A 101 -6.97 -12.71 -10.91
CA ASP A 101 -7.27 -11.45 -11.57
C ASP A 101 -5.98 -10.61 -11.68
N PRO A 102 -5.51 -10.31 -12.91
CA PRO A 102 -4.24 -9.58 -13.08
C PRO A 102 -4.28 -8.15 -12.51
N ARG A 103 -5.43 -7.48 -12.52
CA ARG A 103 -5.54 -6.14 -11.95
C ARG A 103 -5.46 -6.18 -10.43
N ARG A 104 -6.20 -7.10 -9.81
CA ARG A 104 -6.16 -7.28 -8.37
C ARG A 104 -4.78 -7.75 -7.92
N ARG A 105 -4.13 -8.61 -8.70
CA ARG A 105 -2.78 -9.08 -8.42
C ARG A 105 -1.81 -7.92 -8.35
N ARG A 106 -1.89 -6.99 -9.29
CA ARG A 106 -1.04 -5.80 -9.31
C ARG A 106 -1.31 -4.90 -8.10
N ARG A 107 -2.58 -4.62 -7.83
CA ARG A 107 -2.95 -3.80 -6.67
C ARG A 107 -2.50 -4.42 -5.36
N SER A 108 -2.68 -5.73 -5.21
CA SER A 108 -2.27 -6.46 -4.03
C SER A 108 -0.76 -6.40 -3.83
N ALA A 109 0.01 -6.62 -4.90
CA ALA A 109 1.47 -6.56 -4.83
C ALA A 109 1.95 -5.16 -4.42
N LEU A 110 1.33 -4.10 -4.97
CA LEU A 110 1.64 -2.72 -4.62
C LEU A 110 1.39 -2.45 -3.13
N CYS A 111 0.21 -2.83 -2.65
CA CYS A 111 -0.16 -2.59 -1.24
C CYS A 111 0.76 -3.31 -0.28
N TRP A 112 1.08 -4.57 -0.55
CA TRP A 112 1.95 -5.35 0.31
C TRP A 112 3.39 -4.85 0.29
N ALA A 113 3.91 -4.45 -0.88
CA ALA A 113 5.25 -3.90 -0.98
C ALA A 113 5.40 -2.62 -0.16
N ILE A 114 4.44 -1.72 -0.29
CA ILE A 114 4.45 -0.46 0.47
C ILE A 114 4.32 -0.72 1.96
N CYS A 115 3.43 -1.63 2.35
CA CYS A 115 3.25 -1.98 3.76
C CYS A 115 4.54 -2.54 4.37
N ARG A 116 5.23 -3.42 3.65
CA ARG A 116 6.51 -3.97 4.11
C ARG A 116 7.57 -2.89 4.28
N ALA A 117 7.63 -1.95 3.34
CA ALA A 117 8.58 -0.84 3.43
C ALA A 117 8.29 0.06 4.63
N LEU A 118 7.01 0.27 4.94
CA LEU A 118 6.61 1.07 6.10
C LEU A 118 7.00 0.40 7.42
N ASP A 119 6.99 -0.92 7.45
CA ASP A 119 7.30 -1.69 8.66
C ASP A 119 8.79 -1.99 8.82
N ASP A 120 9.61 -1.67 7.81
CA ASP A 120 11.05 -1.89 7.85
C ASP A 120 11.74 -0.67 8.49
N PRO A 121 12.30 -0.82 9.69
CA PRO A 121 12.95 0.31 10.36
C PRO A 121 14.22 0.80 9.64
N GLU A 122 14.85 -0.04 8.84
CA GLU A 122 16.05 0.35 8.10
C GLU A 122 15.68 1.11 6.83
N ALA A 123 14.64 0.69 6.12
CA ALA A 123 14.17 1.36 4.92
C ALA A 123 13.56 2.73 5.25
N GLY A 124 12.91 2.84 6.39
CA GLY A 124 12.27 4.08 6.83
C GLY A 124 13.24 5.15 7.28
N GLY A 125 14.48 4.80 7.43
CA GLY A 125 15.43 5.70 8.03
C GLY A 125 15.01 5.99 9.44
N ASP A 126 15.00 6.83 10.06
CA ASP A 126 14.55 7.07 11.36
C ASP A 126 13.29 7.91 11.37
N PRO A 127 12.37 7.64 12.15
CA PRO A 127 11.23 8.52 12.37
C PRO A 127 11.60 9.89 12.91
#